data_7a8341217ef0da901f9197bb60f71775
#
_entry.id   7a8341217ef0da901f9197bb60f71775
#
_cell.length_a   1.000
_cell.length_b   1.000
_cell.length_c   1.000
_cell.angle_alpha   90.00
_cell.angle_beta   90.00
_cell.angle_gamma   90.00
#
_symmetry.space_group_name_H-M   'P 1'
#
loop_
_entity.id
_entity.type
_entity.pdbx_description
1 polymer ?
#
loop_
_entity_poly.entity_id
_entity_poly.type
_entity_poly.pdbx_seq_one_letter_code
_entity_poly.pdbx_strand_id
1 'polypeptide(L)'
;MQRRHFFGGAATAVAALSAASVGRAALATLPEAAAPAGAGTQVPPLPPTGLPFHPVVTLNGWSLPWRMNAGVKEFHLVAEPVVREFAPGFHVNLWGYNGQSPGPTIEVVEGDRVRIFVTNRLPEHTSVHWHGQRLPNGMDGVSGLNQPAIPAGKTFVYEFTARRPGTFMYHPHADEMVQMAMGLMGLWITHPRLDARGRHPRIATADRDYAFLLGAFAVEPGSRTPRINEMTDFNIWSWNSRVFPGIDPFVARRGDRVRLRVGNLTMTNHPIHVHGHEFEVTGTDGGTVPPSARWPEVTTDVAVGQMRQIEFIADEPGDWAVHCHKSHHTMGPMGHDVPTMIGVDHSGLAGKIQKIVPDYMVMGDRGMADMGAMEMPLPDNTLPMMTGTGPFGALEMGGMFSVLKVREGLAARDFRDPGDYVQPPGTRAHEWTGGADALPPAPRAANAPPVGATSDDGAARVRKPGSGHQGHQGHQGHTGHGHDH
;
A
#
# COMPACT_ATOMS: atom_id res chain seq x y z
N MET A 1 -2.71 -50.44 -32.23
CA MET A 1 -1.70 -51.45 -32.64
C MET A 1 -0.32 -50.87 -32.44
N GLN A 2 0.45 -51.63 -31.73
CA GLN A 2 1.91 -51.62 -31.48
C GLN A 2 2.52 -50.54 -30.60
N ARG A 3 2.71 -50.98 -29.34
CA ARG A 3 3.74 -50.54 -28.37
C ARG A 3 5.12 -51.00 -28.86
N ARG A 4 6.17 -50.20 -28.58
CA ARG A 4 7.52 -50.74 -28.37
C ARG A 4 8.21 -50.04 -27.20
N HIS A 5 8.48 -50.84 -26.19
CA HIS A 5 9.44 -50.60 -25.10
C HIS A 5 10.88 -50.67 -25.62
N PHE A 6 11.75 -49.86 -25.00
CA PHE A 6 13.16 -50.23 -24.87
C PHE A 6 13.69 -49.84 -23.49
N PHE A 7 14.06 -50.88 -22.76
CA PHE A 7 14.90 -50.80 -21.55
C PHE A 7 16.36 -51.00 -21.98
N GLY A 8 17.28 -50.40 -21.22
CA GLY A 8 18.60 -50.96 -21.10
C GLY A 8 19.74 -49.95 -20.85
N GLY A 9 20.40 -50.10 -19.73
CA GLY A 9 21.82 -49.87 -19.60
C GLY A 9 22.27 -48.86 -18.59
N ALA A 10 22.48 -49.27 -17.34
CA ALA A 10 23.26 -48.58 -16.34
C ALA A 10 24.75 -48.59 -16.68
N ALA A 11 25.41 -47.44 -16.59
CA ALA A 11 26.86 -47.37 -16.46
C ALA A 11 27.20 -46.28 -15.44
N THR A 12 27.72 -46.74 -14.32
CA THR A 12 28.32 -45.94 -13.25
C THR A 12 29.62 -45.31 -13.73
N ALA A 13 29.67 -43.96 -13.73
CA ALA A 13 30.94 -43.23 -13.84
C ALA A 13 31.07 -42.35 -12.61
N VAL A 14 32.03 -42.68 -11.75
CA VAL A 14 32.52 -41.85 -10.66
C VAL A 14 33.38 -40.73 -11.30
N ALA A 15 32.91 -39.52 -11.22
CA ALA A 15 33.72 -38.33 -11.58
C ALA A 15 33.97 -37.47 -10.33
N ALA A 16 35.23 -37.24 -10.08
CA ALA A 16 35.75 -36.44 -8.97
C ALA A 16 35.21 -35.01 -9.01
N LEU A 17 34.67 -34.53 -7.90
CA LEU A 17 34.38 -33.11 -7.70
C LEU A 17 35.68 -32.34 -7.48
N SER A 18 36.08 -31.59 -8.46
CA SER A 18 36.98 -30.46 -8.26
C SER A 18 36.17 -29.28 -7.73
N ALA A 19 36.54 -28.82 -6.54
CA ALA A 19 35.98 -27.61 -5.94
C ALA A 19 36.36 -26.39 -6.81
N ALA A 20 35.40 -25.94 -7.60
CA ALA A 20 35.46 -24.62 -8.21
C ALA A 20 34.99 -23.60 -7.17
N SER A 21 35.90 -22.74 -6.75
CA SER A 21 35.64 -21.56 -5.95
C SER A 21 34.62 -20.68 -6.69
N VAL A 22 33.38 -20.64 -6.18
CA VAL A 22 32.40 -19.67 -6.61
C VAL A 22 32.89 -18.29 -6.11
N GLY A 23 33.46 -17.51 -7.02
CA GLY A 23 33.79 -16.14 -6.76
C GLY A 23 32.51 -15.39 -6.32
N ARG A 24 32.54 -14.82 -5.12
CA ARG A 24 31.57 -13.83 -4.69
C ARG A 24 31.62 -12.70 -5.72
N ALA A 25 30.59 -12.60 -6.55
CA ALA A 25 30.35 -11.39 -7.30
C ALA A 25 30.16 -10.27 -6.27
N ALA A 26 31.10 -9.36 -6.21
CA ALA A 26 30.97 -8.14 -5.44
C ALA A 26 29.73 -7.41 -5.98
N LEU A 27 28.69 -7.31 -5.17
CA LEU A 27 27.63 -6.35 -5.41
C LEU A 27 28.33 -4.99 -5.51
N ALA A 28 28.32 -4.42 -6.71
CA ALA A 28 28.78 -3.07 -6.93
C ALA A 28 27.90 -2.18 -6.04
N THR A 29 28.51 -1.59 -5.01
CA THR A 29 27.90 -0.53 -4.24
C THR A 29 27.59 0.59 -5.21
N LEU A 30 26.30 0.85 -5.46
CA LEU A 30 25.87 2.03 -6.17
C LEU A 30 26.47 3.25 -5.47
N PRO A 31 27.02 4.23 -6.21
CA PRO A 31 27.52 5.44 -5.59
C PRO A 31 26.38 6.07 -4.80
N GLU A 32 26.64 6.37 -3.55
CA GLU A 32 25.74 7.09 -2.65
C GLU A 32 25.38 8.41 -3.35
N ALA A 33 24.17 8.47 -3.90
CA ALA A 33 23.68 9.71 -4.46
C ALA A 33 23.52 10.68 -3.28
N ALA A 34 24.30 11.73 -3.29
CA ALA A 34 24.19 12.79 -2.30
C ALA A 34 22.73 13.21 -2.20
N ALA A 35 22.15 13.09 -1.00
CA ALA A 35 20.79 13.50 -0.73
C ALA A 35 20.65 14.98 -1.13
N PRO A 36 19.66 15.33 -1.96
CA PRO A 36 19.42 16.74 -2.25
C PRO A 36 19.06 17.44 -0.93
N ALA A 37 19.82 18.44 -0.58
CA ALA A 37 19.55 19.28 0.58
C ALA A 37 18.16 19.91 0.44
N GLY A 38 17.27 19.65 1.40
CA GLY A 38 16.01 20.34 1.55
C GLY A 38 14.82 19.69 0.83
N ALA A 39 14.40 18.49 1.28
CA ALA A 39 13.02 18.05 1.05
C ALA A 39 12.08 18.76 2.05
N GLY A 40 11.91 20.05 1.89
CA GLY A 40 10.72 20.72 2.41
C GLY A 40 9.51 20.05 1.75
N THR A 41 8.44 19.86 2.50
CA THR A 41 7.13 19.43 2.00
C THR A 41 6.79 20.28 0.77
N GLN A 42 7.09 19.77 -0.44
CA GLN A 42 6.69 20.46 -1.65
C GLN A 42 5.18 20.34 -1.72
N VAL A 43 4.50 21.44 -1.45
CA VAL A 43 3.10 21.58 -1.82
C VAL A 43 3.00 21.21 -3.30
N PRO A 44 2.17 20.24 -3.68
CA PRO A 44 2.02 19.85 -5.07
C PRO A 44 1.80 21.11 -5.91
N PRO A 45 2.47 21.27 -7.07
CA PRO A 45 2.23 22.42 -7.90
C PRO A 45 0.74 22.47 -8.22
N LEU A 46 0.12 23.64 -8.03
CA LEU A 46 -1.28 23.85 -8.40
C LEU A 46 -1.46 23.44 -9.86
N PRO A 47 -2.53 22.69 -10.18
CA PRO A 47 -2.79 22.26 -11.54
C PRO A 47 -2.76 23.45 -12.50
N PRO A 48 -2.19 23.32 -13.70
CA PRO A 48 -2.18 24.40 -14.67
C PRO A 48 -3.60 24.89 -14.92
N THR A 49 -3.78 26.20 -14.97
CA THR A 49 -5.05 26.82 -15.33
C THR A 49 -5.34 26.60 -16.82
N GLY A 50 -6.62 26.38 -17.19
CA GLY A 50 -7.03 26.23 -18.58
C GLY A 50 -7.06 24.79 -19.11
N LEU A 51 -6.90 23.79 -18.25
CA LEU A 51 -7.13 22.39 -18.65
C LEU A 51 -8.63 22.12 -18.90
N PRO A 52 -8.97 21.25 -19.85
CA PRO A 52 -10.37 20.88 -20.16
C PRO A 52 -10.96 19.93 -19.10
N PHE A 53 -10.29 19.73 -17.98
CA PHE A 53 -10.69 18.90 -16.85
C PHE A 53 -10.15 19.48 -15.55
N HIS A 54 -10.71 19.04 -14.42
CA HIS A 54 -10.14 19.28 -13.10
C HIS A 54 -9.10 18.20 -12.82
N PRO A 55 -7.80 18.54 -12.68
CA PRO A 55 -6.78 17.57 -12.38
C PRO A 55 -7.04 16.86 -11.06
N VAL A 56 -6.62 15.59 -10.98
CA VAL A 56 -6.64 14.85 -9.73
C VAL A 56 -5.53 15.34 -8.80
N VAL A 57 -5.76 15.24 -7.52
CA VAL A 57 -4.72 15.40 -6.50
C VAL A 57 -4.09 14.02 -6.27
N THR A 58 -2.93 13.79 -6.88
CA THR A 58 -2.14 12.62 -6.55
C THR A 58 -1.47 12.86 -5.21
N LEU A 59 -1.88 12.11 -4.16
CA LEU A 59 -1.33 12.30 -2.83
C LEU A 59 0.19 12.14 -2.84
N ASN A 60 0.90 13.14 -2.30
CA ASN A 60 2.37 13.16 -2.25
C ASN A 60 3.06 12.93 -3.61
N GLY A 61 2.39 13.26 -4.69
CA GLY A 61 2.87 13.09 -6.06
C GLY A 61 2.44 14.24 -6.97
N TRP A 62 2.59 14.06 -8.26
CA TRP A 62 2.27 15.06 -9.28
C TRP A 62 1.88 14.39 -10.60
N SER A 63 1.28 15.18 -11.51
CA SER A 63 0.87 14.70 -12.83
C SER A 63 1.93 14.96 -13.89
N LEU A 64 2.15 13.98 -14.78
CA LEU A 64 3.16 14.07 -15.83
C LEU A 64 2.81 15.20 -16.82
N PRO A 65 3.67 16.19 -17.02
CA PRO A 65 3.46 17.24 -18.01
C PRO A 65 3.51 16.65 -19.42
N TRP A 66 2.80 17.28 -20.33
CA TRP A 66 2.75 16.91 -21.74
C TRP A 66 2.86 18.15 -22.64
N ARG A 67 3.19 17.91 -23.88
CA ARG A 67 3.11 18.94 -24.92
C ARG A 67 2.18 18.48 -26.05
N MET A 68 1.56 19.45 -26.72
CA MET A 68 0.77 19.15 -27.92
C MET A 68 1.67 19.20 -29.14
N ASN A 69 1.65 18.15 -29.97
CA ASN A 69 2.36 18.09 -31.24
C ASN A 69 1.43 17.51 -32.32
N ALA A 70 1.04 18.32 -33.28
CA ALA A 70 0.15 17.94 -34.39
C ALA A 70 -1.12 17.18 -33.95
N GLY A 71 -1.77 17.63 -32.86
CA GLY A 71 -2.97 17.01 -32.31
C GLY A 71 -2.74 15.77 -31.45
N VAL A 72 -1.49 15.41 -31.16
CA VAL A 72 -1.10 14.31 -30.28
C VAL A 72 -0.53 14.87 -28.99
N LYS A 73 -0.99 14.38 -27.85
CA LYS A 73 -0.39 14.66 -26.53
C LYS A 73 0.87 13.81 -26.35
N GLU A 74 2.00 14.45 -26.25
CA GLU A 74 3.29 13.78 -26.07
C GLU A 74 3.73 13.84 -24.61
N PHE A 75 4.01 12.67 -24.02
CA PHE A 75 4.55 12.47 -22.69
C PHE A 75 5.94 11.86 -22.75
N HIS A 76 6.75 12.09 -21.71
CA HIS A 76 8.04 11.44 -21.57
C HIS A 76 8.19 10.83 -20.19
N LEU A 77 8.12 9.50 -20.12
CA LEU A 77 8.42 8.70 -18.95
C LEU A 77 9.89 8.29 -18.96
N VAL A 78 10.57 8.50 -17.85
CA VAL A 78 11.94 8.06 -17.65
C VAL A 78 11.96 7.08 -16.49
N ALA A 79 12.14 5.79 -16.77
CA ALA A 79 12.33 4.76 -15.75
C ALA A 79 13.74 4.86 -15.19
N GLU A 80 13.90 5.05 -13.88
CA GLU A 80 15.20 5.31 -13.24
C GLU A 80 15.22 4.94 -11.76
N PRO A 81 16.39 4.68 -11.15
CA PRO A 81 16.53 4.57 -9.70
C PRO A 81 16.13 5.87 -9.01
N VAL A 82 15.40 5.77 -7.90
CA VAL A 82 14.94 6.90 -7.10
C VAL A 82 15.11 6.62 -5.61
N VAL A 83 15.23 7.68 -4.81
CA VAL A 83 15.13 7.60 -3.36
C VAL A 83 13.81 8.22 -2.94
N ARG A 84 12.99 7.47 -2.23
CA ARG A 84 11.71 7.93 -1.73
C ARG A 84 11.72 8.02 -0.22
N GLU A 85 11.36 9.17 0.33
CA GLU A 85 11.07 9.30 1.75
C GLU A 85 9.64 8.81 2.00
N PHE A 86 9.47 7.77 2.80
CA PHE A 86 8.17 7.17 3.13
C PHE A 86 7.48 7.88 4.29
N ALA A 87 8.26 8.32 5.25
CA ALA A 87 7.87 9.19 6.36
C ALA A 87 9.09 10.02 6.75
N PRO A 88 8.95 11.09 7.54
CA PRO A 88 10.07 11.92 7.93
C PRO A 88 11.27 11.12 8.45
N GLY A 89 12.41 11.21 7.76
CA GLY A 89 13.64 10.50 8.09
C GLY A 89 13.75 9.04 7.61
N PHE A 90 12.68 8.46 7.08
CA PHE A 90 12.68 7.08 6.57
C PHE A 90 12.73 7.04 5.04
N HIS A 91 13.86 6.64 4.49
CA HIS A 91 14.14 6.67 3.06
C HIS A 91 14.31 5.26 2.48
N VAL A 92 13.74 5.02 1.29
CA VAL A 92 13.81 3.74 0.60
C VAL A 92 14.33 3.96 -0.82
N ASN A 93 15.30 3.14 -1.21
CA ASN A 93 15.83 3.09 -2.57
C ASN A 93 14.88 2.28 -3.43
N LEU A 94 14.26 2.92 -4.39
CA LEU A 94 13.28 2.32 -5.29
C LEU A 94 13.69 2.49 -6.75
N TRP A 95 12.91 1.92 -7.63
CA TRP A 95 12.84 2.31 -9.03
C TRP A 95 11.52 3.03 -9.26
N GLY A 96 11.56 4.06 -10.08
CA GLY A 96 10.41 4.89 -10.32
C GLY A 96 10.44 5.52 -11.70
N TYR A 97 9.54 6.44 -11.92
CA TYR A 97 9.49 7.22 -13.15
C TYR A 97 9.64 8.70 -12.83
N ASN A 98 10.50 9.40 -13.60
CA ASN A 98 10.68 10.84 -13.51
C ASN A 98 10.97 11.33 -12.07
N GLY A 99 11.86 10.63 -11.37
CA GLY A 99 12.34 10.99 -10.03
C GLY A 99 11.44 10.62 -8.86
N GLN A 100 10.35 9.85 -9.08
CA GLN A 100 9.49 9.41 -7.99
C GLN A 100 8.94 7.98 -8.16
N SER A 101 8.53 7.39 -7.05
CA SER A 101 7.73 6.16 -6.98
C SER A 101 6.55 6.39 -6.02
N PRO A 102 5.30 6.03 -6.41
CA PRO A 102 4.90 5.73 -7.78
C PRO A 102 5.24 6.86 -8.75
N GLY A 103 5.39 6.53 -10.03
CA GLY A 103 5.61 7.50 -11.07
C GLY A 103 4.49 8.54 -11.18
N PRO A 104 4.71 9.64 -11.92
CA PRO A 104 3.73 10.71 -12.05
C PRO A 104 2.43 10.22 -12.69
N THR A 105 1.30 10.73 -12.22
CA THR A 105 -0.01 10.41 -12.79
C THR A 105 -0.11 10.93 -14.22
N ILE A 106 -0.49 10.07 -15.16
CA ILE A 106 -0.80 10.47 -16.54
C ILE A 106 -2.26 10.85 -16.60
N GLU A 107 -2.55 12.08 -17.01
CA GLU A 107 -3.93 12.59 -17.15
C GLU A 107 -4.25 12.96 -18.59
N VAL A 108 -5.31 12.36 -19.12
CA VAL A 108 -5.79 12.58 -20.48
C VAL A 108 -7.31 12.69 -20.51
N VAL A 109 -7.87 13.16 -21.61
CA VAL A 109 -9.32 13.18 -21.85
C VAL A 109 -9.68 12.05 -22.80
N GLU A 110 -10.85 11.47 -22.61
CA GLU A 110 -11.41 10.48 -23.53
C GLU A 110 -11.37 10.96 -24.99
N GLY A 111 -10.77 10.16 -25.84
CA GLY A 111 -10.54 10.47 -27.26
C GLY A 111 -9.21 11.18 -27.55
N ASP A 112 -8.41 11.51 -26.55
CA ASP A 112 -7.07 12.05 -26.79
C ASP A 112 -6.19 11.00 -27.47
N ARG A 113 -5.49 11.40 -28.50
CA ARG A 113 -4.38 10.64 -29.05
C ARG A 113 -3.13 10.97 -28.26
N VAL A 114 -2.48 9.93 -27.74
CA VAL A 114 -1.28 10.05 -26.91
C VAL A 114 -0.08 9.42 -27.58
N ARG A 115 1.09 10.00 -27.37
CA ARG A 115 2.39 9.43 -27.71
C ARG A 115 3.26 9.50 -26.48
N ILE A 116 3.72 8.34 -25.99
CA ILE A 116 4.49 8.25 -24.76
C ILE A 116 5.86 7.71 -25.09
N PHE A 117 6.87 8.54 -24.89
CA PHE A 117 8.27 8.14 -24.97
C PHE A 117 8.65 7.53 -23.62
N VAL A 118 9.14 6.31 -23.62
CA VAL A 118 9.62 5.62 -22.42
C VAL A 118 11.12 5.42 -22.54
N THR A 119 11.88 6.16 -21.75
CA THR A 119 13.33 6.04 -21.68
C THR A 119 13.72 5.17 -20.50
N ASN A 120 14.50 4.14 -20.74
CA ASN A 120 14.99 3.24 -19.73
C ASN A 120 16.39 3.69 -19.23
N ARG A 121 16.47 4.15 -17.98
CA ARG A 121 17.70 4.45 -17.24
C ARG A 121 17.95 3.47 -16.09
N LEU A 122 17.19 2.37 -16.04
CA LEU A 122 17.46 1.29 -15.09
C LEU A 122 18.72 0.52 -15.48
N PRO A 123 19.32 -0.23 -14.55
CA PRO A 123 20.48 -1.07 -14.84
C PRO A 123 20.14 -2.30 -15.70
N GLU A 124 18.86 -2.60 -15.92
CA GLU A 124 18.36 -3.73 -16.69
C GLU A 124 17.34 -3.31 -17.74
N HIS A 125 16.85 -4.24 -18.53
CA HIS A 125 15.78 -4.02 -19.49
C HIS A 125 14.43 -3.82 -18.78
N THR A 126 13.49 -3.14 -19.42
CA THR A 126 12.13 -2.91 -18.91
C THR A 126 11.09 -2.93 -20.03
N SER A 127 9.84 -2.78 -19.69
CA SER A 127 8.74 -2.42 -20.60
C SER A 127 7.69 -1.65 -19.82
N VAL A 128 6.65 -1.13 -20.48
CA VAL A 128 5.51 -0.52 -19.77
C VAL A 128 4.21 -1.09 -20.34
N HIS A 129 3.46 -1.76 -19.46
CA HIS A 129 2.09 -2.16 -19.72
C HIS A 129 1.12 -1.07 -19.24
N TRP A 130 0.14 -0.77 -20.07
CA TRP A 130 -0.90 0.24 -19.82
C TRP A 130 -2.15 -0.46 -19.29
N HIS A 131 -2.11 -0.81 -18.04
CA HIS A 131 -3.08 -1.67 -17.38
C HIS A 131 -4.51 -1.12 -17.48
N GLY A 132 -5.38 -1.92 -18.07
CA GLY A 132 -6.79 -1.58 -18.25
C GLY A 132 -7.10 -0.71 -19.48
N GLN A 133 -6.11 -0.25 -20.26
CA GLN A 133 -6.34 0.52 -21.47
C GLN A 133 -6.79 -0.37 -22.63
N ARG A 134 -7.71 0.18 -23.46
CA ARG A 134 -8.12 -0.46 -24.73
C ARG A 134 -7.30 0.13 -25.88
N LEU A 135 -6.25 -0.56 -26.26
CA LEU A 135 -5.24 -0.10 -27.20
C LEU A 135 -4.92 -1.17 -28.27
N PRO A 136 -4.18 -0.85 -29.34
CA PRO A 136 -3.68 -1.84 -30.28
C PRO A 136 -2.72 -2.82 -29.59
N ASN A 137 -2.82 -4.11 -29.91
CA ASN A 137 -2.02 -5.18 -29.27
C ASN A 137 -0.52 -4.89 -29.25
N GLY A 138 0.05 -4.35 -30.33
CA GLY A 138 1.48 -3.99 -30.37
C GLY A 138 1.89 -2.82 -29.47
N MET A 139 0.96 -2.18 -28.76
CA MET A 139 1.21 -1.12 -27.77
C MET A 139 0.96 -1.57 -26.33
N ASP A 140 0.67 -2.86 -26.12
CA ASP A 140 0.25 -3.41 -24.82
C ASP A 140 1.40 -3.52 -23.80
N GLY A 141 2.64 -3.62 -24.29
CA GLY A 141 3.82 -3.49 -23.45
C GLY A 141 4.34 -4.77 -22.82
N VAL A 142 3.76 -5.94 -23.16
CA VAL A 142 4.24 -7.23 -22.65
C VAL A 142 5.51 -7.65 -23.38
N SER A 143 6.62 -7.66 -22.65
CA SER A 143 7.92 -8.04 -23.19
C SER A 143 7.94 -9.51 -23.68
N GLY A 144 8.46 -9.72 -24.89
CA GLY A 144 8.50 -11.05 -25.52
C GLY A 144 7.20 -11.49 -26.18
N LEU A 145 6.08 -10.82 -25.91
CA LEU A 145 4.78 -11.14 -26.53
C LEU A 145 4.38 -10.04 -27.56
N ASN A 146 4.23 -8.81 -27.11
CA ASN A 146 3.78 -7.72 -27.95
C ASN A 146 4.94 -6.87 -28.48
N GLN A 147 6.07 -6.88 -27.79
CA GLN A 147 7.27 -6.10 -28.11
C GLN A 147 8.53 -6.74 -27.56
N PRO A 148 9.72 -6.38 -28.05
CA PRO A 148 10.98 -6.64 -27.34
C PRO A 148 11.05 -5.75 -26.10
N ALA A 149 11.77 -6.20 -25.06
CA ALA A 149 12.07 -5.37 -23.90
C ALA A 149 12.85 -4.11 -24.32
N ILE A 150 12.69 -3.03 -23.57
CA ILE A 150 13.43 -1.77 -23.74
C ILE A 150 14.80 -1.94 -23.07
N PRO A 151 15.91 -2.04 -23.81
CA PRO A 151 17.23 -2.17 -23.20
C PRO A 151 17.61 -0.92 -22.40
N ALA A 152 18.51 -1.07 -21.42
CA ALA A 152 19.08 0.06 -20.70
C ALA A 152 19.62 1.13 -21.67
N GLY A 153 19.36 2.40 -21.40
CA GLY A 153 19.76 3.54 -22.22
C GLY A 153 18.93 3.75 -23.50
N LYS A 154 17.91 2.94 -23.77
CA LYS A 154 17.07 3.09 -24.97
C LYS A 154 15.72 3.73 -24.65
N THR A 155 15.08 4.28 -25.71
CA THR A 155 13.76 4.88 -25.65
C THR A 155 12.84 4.17 -26.64
N PHE A 156 11.67 3.73 -26.15
CA PHE A 156 10.59 3.21 -26.98
C PHE A 156 9.43 4.20 -27.03
N VAL A 157 8.56 4.04 -28.01
CA VAL A 157 7.42 4.93 -28.23
C VAL A 157 6.14 4.12 -28.28
N TYR A 158 5.17 4.53 -27.47
CA TYR A 158 3.81 3.97 -27.48
C TYR A 158 2.85 5.04 -27.98
N GLU A 159 1.99 4.70 -28.93
CA GLU A 159 1.04 5.64 -29.50
C GLU A 159 -0.33 5.00 -29.65
N PHE A 160 -1.33 5.55 -28.96
CA PHE A 160 -2.71 5.05 -29.00
C PHE A 160 -3.72 6.15 -28.63
N THR A 161 -5.00 5.82 -28.68
CA THR A 161 -6.08 6.72 -28.28
C THR A 161 -6.67 6.26 -26.96
N ALA A 162 -6.79 7.17 -25.98
CA ALA A 162 -7.50 6.94 -24.72
C ALA A 162 -9.00 6.80 -25.00
N ARG A 163 -9.57 5.59 -24.87
CA ARG A 163 -10.89 5.28 -25.40
C ARG A 163 -12.04 5.34 -24.40
N ARG A 164 -11.74 5.31 -23.10
CA ARG A 164 -12.78 5.31 -22.06
C ARG A 164 -12.34 6.06 -20.84
N PRO A 165 -13.26 6.77 -20.15
CA PRO A 165 -12.94 7.41 -18.89
C PRO A 165 -12.82 6.38 -17.76
N GLY A 166 -11.97 6.68 -16.78
CA GLY A 166 -11.74 5.83 -15.63
C GLY A 166 -10.38 6.05 -14.99
N THR A 167 -10.14 5.22 -13.99
CA THR A 167 -8.87 5.12 -13.27
C THR A 167 -8.16 3.86 -13.73
N PHE A 168 -6.91 3.97 -14.11
CA PHE A 168 -6.08 2.91 -14.64
C PHE A 168 -4.67 3.03 -14.05
N MET A 169 -3.79 2.08 -14.38
CA MET A 169 -2.43 2.04 -13.88
C MET A 169 -1.45 1.82 -15.04
N TYR A 170 -0.18 2.05 -14.80
CA TYR A 170 0.90 1.60 -15.67
C TYR A 170 2.02 1.00 -14.84
N HIS A 171 2.62 -0.06 -15.32
CA HIS A 171 3.66 -0.81 -14.63
C HIS A 171 4.53 -1.60 -15.62
N PRO A 172 5.72 -2.08 -15.23
CA PRO A 172 6.53 -2.92 -16.10
C PRO A 172 5.86 -4.26 -16.38
N HIS A 173 6.16 -4.85 -17.53
CA HIS A 173 5.83 -6.22 -17.87
C HIS A 173 7.05 -6.94 -18.48
N ALA A 174 8.23 -6.63 -17.89
CA ALA A 174 9.52 -7.29 -18.09
C ALA A 174 10.17 -7.33 -16.71
N ASP A 175 10.63 -8.50 -16.29
CA ASP A 175 11.11 -8.77 -14.92
C ASP A 175 10.19 -8.19 -13.84
N GLU A 176 8.92 -8.46 -14.00
CA GLU A 176 7.82 -7.82 -13.25
C GLU A 176 7.98 -8.00 -11.75
N MET A 177 8.41 -9.19 -11.31
CA MET A 177 8.60 -9.52 -9.91
C MET A 177 9.59 -8.56 -9.23
N VAL A 178 10.73 -8.30 -9.85
CA VAL A 178 11.77 -7.38 -9.34
C VAL A 178 11.31 -5.94 -9.44
N GLN A 179 10.85 -5.54 -10.62
CA GLN A 179 10.55 -4.14 -10.90
C GLN A 179 9.35 -3.62 -10.12
N MET A 180 8.34 -4.46 -9.90
CA MET A 180 7.19 -4.12 -9.06
C MET A 180 7.59 -4.05 -7.58
N ALA A 181 8.39 -5.00 -7.08
CA ALA A 181 8.90 -4.97 -5.71
C ALA A 181 9.79 -3.73 -5.45
N MET A 182 10.45 -3.22 -6.48
CA MET A 182 11.21 -1.97 -6.44
C MET A 182 10.33 -0.71 -6.60
N GLY A 183 9.02 -0.84 -6.79
CA GLY A 183 8.07 0.29 -6.81
C GLY A 183 7.87 0.96 -8.18
N LEU A 184 8.23 0.28 -9.28
CA LEU A 184 8.11 0.82 -10.64
C LEU A 184 6.65 0.72 -11.13
N MET A 185 5.81 1.68 -10.77
CA MET A 185 4.38 1.73 -11.09
C MET A 185 3.88 3.17 -11.13
N GLY A 186 2.69 3.39 -11.70
CA GLY A 186 2.04 4.70 -11.68
C GLY A 186 0.57 4.66 -12.05
N LEU A 187 -0.11 5.79 -11.87
CA LEU A 187 -1.53 5.96 -12.17
C LEU A 187 -1.76 6.56 -13.56
N TRP A 188 -2.83 6.12 -14.18
CA TRP A 188 -3.37 6.69 -15.41
C TRP A 188 -4.83 7.07 -15.20
N ILE A 189 -5.17 8.34 -15.45
CA ILE A 189 -6.54 8.85 -15.36
C ILE A 189 -6.99 9.31 -16.75
N THR A 190 -8.08 8.73 -17.21
CA THR A 190 -8.78 9.23 -18.38
C THR A 190 -10.01 9.99 -17.92
N HIS A 191 -9.98 11.31 -18.04
CA HIS A 191 -11.13 12.17 -17.76
C HIS A 191 -12.22 11.98 -18.81
N PRO A 192 -13.50 12.07 -18.42
CA PRO A 192 -14.59 12.00 -19.38
C PRO A 192 -14.56 13.20 -20.32
N ARG A 193 -14.94 12.98 -21.59
CA ARG A 193 -15.24 14.09 -22.49
C ARG A 193 -16.58 14.72 -22.08
N LEU A 194 -16.53 15.98 -21.73
CA LEU A 194 -17.71 16.73 -21.29
C LEU A 194 -18.49 17.28 -22.48
N ASP A 195 -19.81 17.44 -22.32
CA ASP A 195 -20.68 18.12 -23.27
C ASP A 195 -20.43 19.65 -23.27
N ALA A 196 -21.11 20.37 -24.15
CA ALA A 196 -20.99 21.85 -24.23
C ALA A 196 -21.42 22.58 -22.93
N ARG A 197 -22.09 21.89 -22.00
CA ARG A 197 -22.47 22.40 -20.69
C ARG A 197 -21.52 21.97 -19.57
N GLY A 198 -20.38 21.35 -19.93
CA GLY A 198 -19.39 20.86 -18.98
C GLY A 198 -19.84 19.63 -18.18
N ARG A 199 -20.71 18.79 -18.70
CA ARG A 199 -21.28 17.63 -18.02
C ARG A 199 -21.02 16.34 -18.77
N HIS A 200 -21.02 15.23 -18.04
CA HIS A 200 -21.04 13.89 -18.61
C HIS A 200 -22.29 13.13 -18.10
N PRO A 201 -22.99 12.33 -18.94
CA PRO A 201 -24.27 11.73 -18.55
C PRO A 201 -24.20 10.70 -17.42
N ARG A 202 -23.01 10.13 -17.16
CA ARG A 202 -22.83 9.05 -16.17
C ARG A 202 -21.81 9.36 -15.07
N ILE A 203 -21.03 10.44 -15.20
CA ILE A 203 -19.91 10.77 -14.30
C ILE A 203 -20.16 12.16 -13.78
N ALA A 204 -20.36 12.25 -12.46
CA ALA A 204 -20.48 13.54 -11.78
C ALA A 204 -19.11 14.24 -11.74
N THR A 205 -19.12 15.56 -11.73
CA THR A 205 -17.92 16.35 -11.41
C THR A 205 -17.65 16.23 -9.93
N ALA A 206 -16.43 15.88 -9.56
CA ALA A 206 -15.99 15.92 -8.17
C ALA A 206 -15.38 17.29 -7.85
N ASP A 207 -15.65 17.80 -6.65
CA ASP A 207 -15.03 19.01 -6.12
C ASP A 207 -13.61 18.71 -5.63
N ARG A 208 -13.43 17.50 -5.08
CA ARG A 208 -12.17 16.94 -4.57
C ARG A 208 -11.97 15.58 -5.22
N ASP A 209 -10.95 15.42 -6.03
CA ASP A 209 -10.64 14.19 -6.76
C ASP A 209 -9.20 13.77 -6.39
N TYR A 210 -9.06 12.72 -5.58
CA TYR A 210 -7.80 12.22 -5.07
C TYR A 210 -7.44 10.88 -5.69
N ALA A 211 -6.14 10.64 -5.89
CA ALA A 211 -5.65 9.40 -6.46
C ALA A 211 -4.43 8.87 -5.70
N PHE A 212 -4.43 7.57 -5.43
CA PHE A 212 -3.30 6.90 -4.80
C PHE A 212 -3.21 5.42 -5.18
N LEU A 213 -1.97 4.93 -5.23
CA LEU A 213 -1.63 3.52 -5.39
C LEU A 213 -1.26 2.91 -4.05
N LEU A 214 -1.74 1.70 -3.84
CA LEU A 214 -1.35 0.86 -2.72
C LEU A 214 0.01 0.23 -3.01
N GLY A 215 0.88 0.19 -2.02
CA GLY A 215 2.23 -0.35 -2.11
C GLY A 215 2.55 -1.26 -0.93
N ALA A 216 3.30 -2.33 -1.19
CA ALA A 216 3.81 -3.25 -0.19
C ALA A 216 5.31 -3.47 -0.40
N PHE A 217 6.09 -3.32 0.67
CA PHE A 217 7.54 -3.46 0.61
C PHE A 217 8.04 -4.25 1.80
N ALA A 218 9.13 -4.98 1.62
CA ALA A 218 9.86 -5.63 2.68
C ALA A 218 11.23 -4.96 2.81
N VAL A 219 11.43 -4.15 3.84
CA VAL A 219 12.69 -3.42 4.07
C VAL A 219 13.17 -3.72 5.48
N GLU A 220 14.35 -4.34 5.57
CA GLU A 220 14.94 -4.65 6.87
C GLU A 220 15.25 -3.36 7.66
N PRO A 221 15.04 -3.33 8.98
CA PRO A 221 15.46 -2.22 9.83
C PRO A 221 16.93 -1.86 9.59
N GLY A 222 17.20 -0.57 9.38
CA GLY A 222 18.55 -0.09 9.02
C GLY A 222 18.92 -0.20 7.55
N SER A 223 18.16 -0.96 6.73
CA SER A 223 18.33 -1.02 5.27
C SER A 223 17.57 0.11 4.58
N ARG A 224 17.94 0.38 3.34
CA ARG A 224 17.19 1.28 2.44
C ARG A 224 16.66 0.58 1.21
N THR A 225 16.97 -0.69 1.01
CA THR A 225 16.63 -1.40 -0.22
C THR A 225 15.63 -2.52 0.07
N PRO A 226 14.51 -2.58 -0.66
CA PRO A 226 13.54 -3.66 -0.52
C PRO A 226 14.13 -5.04 -0.83
N ARG A 227 13.65 -6.06 -0.13
CA ARG A 227 13.85 -7.47 -0.49
C ARG A 227 12.93 -7.81 -1.66
N ILE A 228 13.50 -7.94 -2.84
CA ILE A 228 12.75 -8.15 -4.09
C ILE A 228 12.15 -9.56 -4.23
N ASN A 229 12.59 -10.52 -3.41
CA ASN A 229 12.10 -11.90 -3.41
C ASN A 229 10.98 -12.14 -2.38
N GLU A 230 10.54 -11.10 -1.67
CA GLU A 230 9.44 -11.22 -0.73
C GLU A 230 8.10 -11.15 -1.47
N MET A 231 7.21 -12.13 -1.19
CA MET A 231 5.91 -12.25 -1.84
C MET A 231 4.73 -12.23 -0.87
N THR A 232 4.97 -12.44 0.42
CA THR A 232 3.91 -12.63 1.41
C THR A 232 4.13 -11.86 2.70
N ASP A 233 5.38 -11.72 3.13
CA ASP A 233 5.75 -11.19 4.44
C ASP A 233 6.31 -9.76 4.33
N PHE A 234 5.46 -8.85 3.88
CA PHE A 234 5.78 -7.43 3.80
C PHE A 234 5.65 -6.76 5.17
N ASN A 235 6.56 -5.83 5.47
CA ASN A 235 6.55 -5.07 6.72
C ASN A 235 6.26 -3.57 6.54
N ILE A 236 6.10 -3.10 5.30
CA ILE A 236 5.74 -1.73 4.98
C ILE A 236 4.57 -1.71 4.02
N TRP A 237 3.48 -1.08 4.46
CA TRP A 237 2.26 -0.90 3.70
C TRP A 237 2.02 0.59 3.48
N SER A 238 1.90 1.00 2.23
CA SER A 238 1.99 2.42 1.86
C SER A 238 0.91 2.88 0.90
N TRP A 239 0.65 4.18 0.88
CA TRP A 239 -0.07 4.87 -0.19
C TRP A 239 0.89 5.81 -0.91
N ASN A 240 1.01 5.66 -2.24
CA ASN A 240 1.96 6.39 -3.06
C ASN A 240 3.39 6.38 -2.49
N SER A 241 3.84 5.20 -2.01
CA SER A 241 5.14 5.02 -1.35
C SER A 241 5.36 6.00 -0.19
N ARG A 242 4.30 6.23 0.57
CA ARG A 242 4.30 6.96 1.84
C ARG A 242 3.57 6.13 2.90
N VAL A 243 3.99 6.27 4.13
CA VAL A 243 3.31 5.73 5.30
C VAL A 243 2.98 6.87 6.26
N PHE A 244 1.91 6.75 7.02
CA PHE A 244 1.55 7.76 8.01
C PHE A 244 2.72 7.96 9.03
N PRO A 245 3.08 9.20 9.38
CA PRO A 245 2.43 10.48 9.08
C PRO A 245 2.92 11.15 7.77
N GLY A 246 3.68 10.47 6.94
CA GLY A 246 4.18 11.01 5.67
C GLY A 246 3.12 11.07 4.56
N ILE A 247 1.92 10.54 4.76
CA ILE A 247 0.80 10.64 3.82
C ILE A 247 0.06 11.95 4.07
N ASP A 248 -0.08 12.79 3.03
CA ASP A 248 -0.86 14.02 3.12
C ASP A 248 -2.34 13.71 3.46
N PRO A 249 -3.02 14.57 4.23
CA PRO A 249 -4.44 14.41 4.51
C PRO A 249 -5.29 14.66 3.27
N PHE A 250 -6.45 14.03 3.23
CA PHE A 250 -7.53 14.43 2.33
C PHE A 250 -8.24 15.64 2.91
N VAL A 251 -8.40 16.70 2.13
CA VAL A 251 -9.02 17.95 2.57
C VAL A 251 -10.28 18.21 1.76
N ALA A 252 -11.40 18.42 2.44
CA ALA A 252 -12.67 18.72 1.81
C ALA A 252 -13.39 19.87 2.53
N ARG A 253 -14.11 20.68 1.77
CA ARG A 253 -15.06 21.62 2.30
C ARG A 253 -16.38 20.87 2.56
N ARG A 254 -17.09 21.23 3.61
CA ARG A 254 -18.43 20.69 3.87
C ARG A 254 -19.33 20.85 2.64
N GLY A 255 -19.94 19.77 2.20
CA GLY A 255 -20.79 19.68 1.02
C GLY A 255 -20.04 19.37 -0.29
N ASP A 256 -18.70 19.33 -0.29
CA ASP A 256 -17.94 18.93 -1.48
C ASP A 256 -18.23 17.45 -1.82
N ARG A 257 -18.36 17.16 -3.13
CA ARG A 257 -18.29 15.78 -3.63
C ARG A 257 -16.84 15.36 -3.70
N VAL A 258 -16.50 14.40 -2.85
CA VAL A 258 -15.17 13.81 -2.78
C VAL A 258 -15.13 12.53 -3.60
N ARG A 259 -14.10 12.37 -4.41
CA ARG A 259 -13.78 11.14 -5.14
C ARG A 259 -12.41 10.65 -4.71
N LEU A 260 -12.33 9.38 -4.31
CA LEU A 260 -11.08 8.69 -4.08
C LEU A 260 -10.87 7.64 -5.18
N ARG A 261 -9.71 7.65 -5.80
CA ARG A 261 -9.28 6.71 -6.83
C ARG A 261 -8.15 5.87 -6.26
N VAL A 262 -8.38 4.57 -6.16
CA VAL A 262 -7.44 3.64 -5.52
C VAL A 262 -7.05 2.57 -6.52
N GLY A 263 -5.74 2.37 -6.71
CA GLY A 263 -5.20 1.26 -7.50
C GLY A 263 -4.37 0.33 -6.64
N ASN A 264 -4.44 -0.97 -6.91
CA ASN A 264 -3.70 -1.99 -6.18
C ASN A 264 -2.81 -2.81 -7.11
N LEU A 265 -1.51 -2.64 -6.96
CA LEU A 265 -0.46 -3.44 -7.61
C LEU A 265 0.40 -4.18 -6.58
N THR A 266 -0.14 -4.43 -5.38
CA THR A 266 0.51 -5.27 -4.36
C THR A 266 0.15 -6.75 -4.55
N MET A 267 0.64 -7.62 -3.67
CA MET A 267 0.39 -9.06 -3.72
C MET A 267 -0.81 -9.51 -2.85
N THR A 268 -1.56 -8.57 -2.27
CA THR A 268 -2.74 -8.86 -1.44
C THR A 268 -3.84 -7.82 -1.67
N ASN A 269 -5.06 -8.14 -1.23
CA ASN A 269 -6.17 -7.17 -1.27
C ASN A 269 -6.10 -6.17 -0.12
N HIS A 270 -6.77 -5.06 -0.28
CA HIS A 270 -6.83 -3.99 0.72
C HIS A 270 -8.27 -3.46 0.87
N PRO A 271 -8.94 -3.77 1.97
CA PRO A 271 -10.23 -3.14 2.29
C PRO A 271 -9.99 -1.69 2.74
N ILE A 272 -10.39 -0.72 1.93
CA ILE A 272 -10.25 0.71 2.22
C ILE A 272 -11.52 1.20 2.90
N HIS A 273 -11.38 1.71 4.13
CA HIS A 273 -12.45 2.20 4.98
C HIS A 273 -12.37 3.71 5.15
N VAL A 274 -13.54 4.34 5.12
CA VAL A 274 -13.71 5.78 5.36
C VAL A 274 -14.64 5.95 6.56
N HIS A 275 -14.14 6.62 7.60
CA HIS A 275 -14.95 6.94 8.79
C HIS A 275 -15.94 8.06 8.52
N GLY A 276 -17.07 8.02 9.22
CA GLY A 276 -18.06 9.09 9.28
C GLY A 276 -18.88 9.31 8.01
N HIS A 277 -18.58 8.64 6.91
CA HIS A 277 -19.25 8.82 5.62
C HIS A 277 -19.54 7.46 4.98
N GLU A 278 -20.70 7.33 4.38
CA GLU A 278 -20.98 6.27 3.41
C GLU A 278 -20.65 6.76 2.00
N PHE A 279 -20.19 5.87 1.15
CA PHE A 279 -19.83 6.18 -0.22
C PHE A 279 -20.44 5.21 -1.22
N GLU A 280 -20.52 5.62 -2.48
CA GLU A 280 -20.87 4.75 -3.60
C GLU A 280 -19.60 4.32 -4.35
N VAL A 281 -19.55 3.05 -4.77
CA VAL A 281 -18.57 2.58 -5.74
C VAL A 281 -19.01 3.06 -7.13
N THR A 282 -18.33 4.07 -7.65
CA THR A 282 -18.68 4.72 -8.93
C THR A 282 -17.82 4.30 -10.10
N GLY A 283 -16.71 3.59 -9.84
CA GLY A 283 -15.84 3.04 -10.87
C GLY A 283 -15.07 1.81 -10.40
N THR A 284 -14.78 0.93 -11.35
CA THR A 284 -13.94 -0.25 -11.20
C THR A 284 -12.79 -0.19 -12.20
N ASP A 285 -11.93 -1.20 -12.23
CA ASP A 285 -10.91 -1.42 -13.29
C ASP A 285 -11.52 -1.50 -14.69
N GLY A 286 -12.78 -1.87 -14.79
CA GLY A 286 -13.56 -1.86 -16.03
C GLY A 286 -14.03 -0.47 -16.47
N GLY A 287 -13.89 0.56 -15.65
CA GLY A 287 -14.37 1.92 -15.88
C GLY A 287 -15.56 2.29 -15.02
N THR A 288 -16.40 3.19 -15.51
CA THR A 288 -17.52 3.78 -14.75
C THR A 288 -18.64 2.78 -14.49
N VAL A 289 -19.07 2.67 -13.23
CA VAL A 289 -20.28 1.94 -12.82
C VAL A 289 -21.52 2.78 -13.17
N PRO A 290 -22.49 2.22 -13.92
CA PRO A 290 -23.74 2.92 -14.20
C PRO A 290 -24.46 3.32 -12.90
N PRO A 291 -25.13 4.49 -12.82
CA PRO A 291 -25.81 4.94 -11.60
C PRO A 291 -26.78 3.91 -11.01
N SER A 292 -27.47 3.15 -11.87
CA SER A 292 -28.42 2.11 -11.45
C SER A 292 -27.75 0.85 -10.87
N ALA A 293 -26.44 0.72 -10.97
CA ALA A 293 -25.65 -0.42 -10.46
C ALA A 293 -24.69 -0.02 -9.34
N ARG A 294 -24.81 1.20 -8.81
CA ARG A 294 -24.04 1.65 -7.66
C ARG A 294 -24.72 1.20 -6.36
N TRP A 295 -23.91 0.93 -5.37
CA TRP A 295 -24.39 0.54 -4.04
C TRP A 295 -23.59 1.25 -2.95
N PRO A 296 -24.18 1.50 -1.78
CA PRO A 296 -23.49 2.14 -0.66
C PRO A 296 -22.55 1.15 0.03
N GLU A 297 -21.40 1.65 0.44
CA GLU A 297 -20.42 0.96 1.28
C GLU A 297 -19.79 1.96 2.26
N VAL A 298 -19.12 1.45 3.28
CA VAL A 298 -18.21 2.21 4.16
C VAL A 298 -16.79 1.63 4.10
N THR A 299 -16.67 0.44 3.49
CA THR A 299 -15.40 -0.25 3.27
C THR A 299 -15.48 -0.96 1.91
N THR A 300 -14.55 -0.65 1.02
CA THR A 300 -14.48 -1.30 -0.30
C THR A 300 -13.20 -2.11 -0.45
N ASP A 301 -13.32 -3.33 -0.94
CA ASP A 301 -12.15 -4.16 -1.21
C ASP A 301 -11.52 -3.81 -2.56
N VAL A 302 -10.21 -3.62 -2.56
CA VAL A 302 -9.40 -3.40 -3.77
C VAL A 302 -8.51 -4.63 -3.94
N ALA A 303 -8.93 -5.54 -4.80
CA ALA A 303 -8.18 -6.77 -5.06
C ALA A 303 -6.91 -6.48 -5.87
N VAL A 304 -5.99 -7.44 -5.91
CA VAL A 304 -4.75 -7.37 -6.68
C VAL A 304 -5.05 -7.10 -8.16
N GLY A 305 -4.36 -6.14 -8.75
CA GLY A 305 -4.57 -5.73 -10.15
C GLY A 305 -5.82 -4.90 -10.39
N GLN A 306 -6.58 -4.55 -9.35
CA GLN A 306 -7.83 -3.80 -9.51
C GLN A 306 -7.70 -2.32 -9.12
N MET A 307 -8.62 -1.53 -9.66
CA MET A 307 -8.89 -0.17 -9.26
C MET A 307 -10.30 -0.05 -8.70
N ARG A 308 -10.48 0.86 -7.74
CA ARG A 308 -11.79 1.31 -7.25
C ARG A 308 -11.86 2.82 -7.29
N GLN A 309 -13.02 3.32 -7.64
CA GLN A 309 -13.38 4.72 -7.51
C GLN A 309 -14.60 4.81 -6.61
N ILE A 310 -14.46 5.53 -5.52
CA ILE A 310 -15.54 5.76 -4.55
C ILE A 310 -15.86 7.23 -4.47
N GLU A 311 -17.13 7.55 -4.26
CA GLU A 311 -17.61 8.93 -4.14
C GLU A 311 -18.59 9.09 -2.99
N PHE A 312 -18.45 10.20 -2.27
CA PHE A 312 -19.35 10.60 -1.19
C PHE A 312 -19.47 12.13 -1.13
N ILE A 313 -20.43 12.60 -0.35
CA ILE A 313 -20.54 14.02 0.03
C ILE A 313 -19.90 14.18 1.39
N ALA A 314 -18.94 15.09 1.51
CA ALA A 314 -18.30 15.44 2.77
C ALA A 314 -19.23 16.34 3.59
N ASP A 315 -20.26 15.80 4.21
CA ASP A 315 -21.34 16.55 4.87
C ASP A 315 -21.13 16.73 6.37
N GLU A 316 -20.27 15.92 7.00
CA GLU A 316 -19.99 15.99 8.43
C GLU A 316 -18.59 16.57 8.69
N PRO A 317 -18.48 17.78 9.30
CA PRO A 317 -17.17 18.37 9.64
C PRO A 317 -16.43 17.57 10.69
N GLY A 318 -15.10 17.47 10.54
CA GLY A 318 -14.27 16.73 11.49
C GLY A 318 -12.95 16.26 10.87
N ASP A 319 -12.20 15.51 11.67
CA ASP A 319 -11.03 14.73 11.27
C ASP A 319 -11.41 13.26 11.30
N TRP A 320 -11.55 12.67 10.13
CA TRP A 320 -12.06 11.32 9.93
C TRP A 320 -10.95 10.38 9.47
N ALA A 321 -10.80 9.25 10.13
CA ALA A 321 -9.82 8.26 9.71
C ALA A 321 -10.17 7.68 8.33
N VAL A 322 -9.16 7.52 7.48
CA VAL A 322 -9.22 6.75 6.22
C VAL A 322 -8.08 5.77 6.25
N HIS A 323 -8.37 4.47 6.15
CA HIS A 323 -7.32 3.47 6.32
C HIS A 323 -7.66 2.13 5.65
N CYS A 324 -6.64 1.29 5.47
CA CYS A 324 -6.84 -0.13 5.17
C CYS A 324 -7.36 -0.85 6.42
N HIS A 325 -8.42 -1.65 6.29
CA HIS A 325 -9.03 -2.32 7.45
C HIS A 325 -8.32 -3.63 7.86
N LYS A 326 -7.23 -3.99 7.20
CA LYS A 326 -6.31 -5.02 7.71
C LYS A 326 -5.39 -4.37 8.76
N SER A 327 -5.55 -4.74 10.03
CA SER A 327 -4.88 -4.08 11.15
C SER A 327 -3.35 -4.05 11.02
N HIS A 328 -2.75 -5.12 10.51
CA HIS A 328 -1.29 -5.16 10.28
C HIS A 328 -0.82 -4.26 9.15
N HIS A 329 -1.70 -3.81 8.24
CA HIS A 329 -1.36 -2.81 7.22
C HIS A 329 -1.34 -1.36 7.75
N THR A 330 -1.89 -1.14 8.95
CA THR A 330 -1.88 0.17 9.63
C THR A 330 -0.83 0.24 10.73
N MET A 331 0.25 -0.52 10.58
CA MET A 331 1.38 -0.55 11.51
C MET A 331 2.67 -0.19 10.76
N GLY A 332 3.61 0.42 11.47
CA GLY A 332 4.97 0.62 10.97
C GLY A 332 5.79 -0.68 10.97
N PRO A 333 6.98 -0.69 10.36
CA PRO A 333 7.80 -1.88 10.18
C PRO A 333 8.11 -2.66 11.45
N MET A 334 8.33 -1.95 12.56
CA MET A 334 8.64 -2.58 13.87
C MET A 334 7.47 -3.37 14.47
N GLY A 335 6.26 -3.23 13.95
CA GLY A 335 5.08 -3.94 14.48
C GLY A 335 4.90 -5.36 13.95
N HIS A 336 5.64 -5.77 12.92
CA HIS A 336 5.38 -7.03 12.22
C HIS A 336 6.03 -8.25 12.88
N ASP A 337 7.16 -8.08 13.57
CA ASP A 337 7.96 -9.18 14.14
C ASP A 337 7.97 -9.21 15.67
N VAL A 338 7.17 -8.37 16.33
CA VAL A 338 7.12 -8.31 17.79
C VAL A 338 6.03 -9.23 18.31
N PRO A 339 6.37 -10.32 19.03
CA PRO A 339 5.38 -11.20 19.61
C PRO A 339 4.64 -10.48 20.76
N THR A 340 3.33 -10.65 20.82
CA THR A 340 2.56 -10.23 21.99
C THR A 340 2.94 -11.09 23.19
N MET A 341 3.07 -10.45 24.35
CA MET A 341 3.35 -11.10 25.62
C MET A 341 2.11 -11.16 26.53
N ILE A 342 0.94 -10.81 26.01
CA ILE A 342 -0.33 -10.92 26.75
C ILE A 342 -0.53 -12.35 27.23
N GLY A 343 -0.75 -12.53 28.53
CA GLY A 343 -0.99 -13.84 29.14
C GLY A 343 0.24 -14.73 29.27
N VAL A 344 1.45 -14.23 29.00
CA VAL A 344 2.71 -14.91 29.23
C VAL A 344 3.24 -14.54 30.61
N ASP A 345 3.41 -15.52 31.50
CA ASP A 345 4.08 -15.27 32.80
C ASP A 345 5.59 -15.12 32.56
N HIS A 346 6.06 -13.89 32.65
CA HIS A 346 7.47 -13.52 32.52
C HIS A 346 8.07 -12.94 33.82
N SER A 347 7.29 -12.89 34.90
CA SER A 347 7.67 -12.24 36.17
C SER A 347 9.02 -12.72 36.76
N GLY A 348 9.24 -14.02 36.72
CA GLY A 348 10.48 -14.62 37.18
C GLY A 348 11.72 -14.25 36.34
N LEU A 349 11.55 -13.99 35.03
CA LEU A 349 12.62 -13.59 34.13
C LEU A 349 12.83 -12.08 34.15
N ALA A 350 11.74 -11.32 34.05
CA ALA A 350 11.76 -9.86 34.02
C ALA A 350 12.44 -9.31 35.29
N GLY A 351 12.08 -9.79 36.46
CA GLY A 351 12.71 -9.38 37.71
C GLY A 351 14.21 -9.73 37.86
N LYS A 352 14.71 -10.74 37.15
CA LYS A 352 16.14 -11.03 37.05
C LYS A 352 16.87 -10.05 36.12
N ILE A 353 16.27 -9.74 34.98
CA ILE A 353 16.86 -8.82 33.99
C ILE A 353 16.87 -7.40 34.55
N GLN A 354 15.81 -6.95 35.22
CA GLN A 354 15.73 -5.62 35.83
C GLN A 354 16.80 -5.35 36.87
N LYS A 355 17.36 -6.39 37.51
CA LYS A 355 18.52 -6.24 38.42
C LYS A 355 19.80 -5.86 37.68
N ILE A 356 19.90 -6.15 36.41
CA ILE A 356 21.06 -5.88 35.55
C ILE A 356 20.79 -4.65 34.67
N VAL A 357 19.55 -4.51 34.19
CA VAL A 357 19.06 -3.41 33.33
C VAL A 357 17.82 -2.84 34.04
N PRO A 358 17.98 -1.80 34.90
CA PRO A 358 16.86 -1.28 35.71
C PRO A 358 15.64 -0.85 34.93
N ASP A 359 15.84 -0.33 33.72
CA ASP A 359 14.77 0.15 32.85
C ASP A 359 14.22 -0.93 31.90
N TYR A 360 14.57 -2.20 32.11
CA TYR A 360 14.05 -3.29 31.32
C TYR A 360 12.55 -3.42 31.49
N MET A 361 11.84 -3.45 30.39
CA MET A 361 10.41 -3.72 30.35
C MET A 361 10.10 -4.80 29.31
N VAL A 362 9.03 -5.55 29.53
CA VAL A 362 8.57 -6.59 28.63
C VAL A 362 7.69 -5.95 27.57
N MET A 363 8.09 -6.07 26.31
CA MET A 363 7.31 -5.54 25.19
C MET A 363 6.04 -6.36 24.97
N GLY A 364 4.92 -5.67 24.69
CA GLY A 364 3.65 -6.31 24.38
C GLY A 364 2.98 -7.01 25.59
N ASP A 365 3.40 -6.72 26.81
CA ASP A 365 2.84 -7.22 28.07
C ASP A 365 1.36 -6.83 28.24
N ARG A 366 1.03 -5.58 27.96
CA ARG A 366 -0.34 -5.04 27.94
C ARG A 366 -0.91 -4.88 26.52
N GLY A 367 -0.33 -5.57 25.55
CA GLY A 367 -0.67 -5.44 24.15
C GLY A 367 0.20 -4.42 23.43
N MET A 368 -0.30 -3.93 22.30
CA MET A 368 0.47 -3.07 21.41
C MET A 368 0.40 -1.58 21.78
N ALA A 369 -0.58 -1.18 22.61
CA ALA A 369 -0.79 0.22 22.98
C ALA A 369 0.41 0.84 23.72
N ASP A 370 1.03 0.09 24.63
CA ASP A 370 2.21 0.54 25.37
C ASP A 370 3.40 0.88 24.45
N MET A 371 3.51 0.15 23.34
CA MET A 371 4.60 0.34 22.39
C MET A 371 4.43 1.63 21.56
N GLY A 372 3.20 2.08 21.36
CA GLY A 372 2.90 3.33 20.66
C GLY A 372 3.29 4.59 21.44
N ALA A 373 3.32 4.49 22.79
CA ALA A 373 3.65 5.59 23.68
C ALA A 373 5.14 5.65 24.08
N MET A 374 5.94 4.65 23.69
CA MET A 374 7.34 4.57 24.11
C MET A 374 8.28 5.31 23.16
N GLU A 375 9.09 6.20 23.71
CA GLU A 375 10.28 6.71 23.04
C GLU A 375 11.40 5.68 23.17
N MET A 376 11.62 4.89 22.12
CA MET A 376 12.73 3.94 22.07
C MET A 376 13.80 4.40 21.09
N PRO A 377 15.09 4.18 21.38
CA PRO A 377 16.11 4.34 20.36
C PRO A 377 15.86 3.31 19.26
N LEU A 378 15.52 3.79 18.08
CA LEU A 378 15.29 2.96 16.90
C LEU A 378 16.59 2.80 16.11
N PRO A 379 16.79 1.69 15.41
CA PRO A 379 17.81 1.61 14.38
C PRO A 379 17.66 2.73 13.36
N ASP A 380 18.78 3.15 12.76
CA ASP A 380 18.74 4.12 11.67
C ASP A 380 17.79 3.65 10.56
N ASN A 381 17.15 4.58 9.90
CA ASN A 381 16.28 4.33 8.75
C ASN A 381 15.23 3.24 9.01
N THR A 382 14.49 3.37 10.10
CA THR A 382 13.31 2.54 10.41
C THR A 382 12.23 3.40 11.07
N LEU A 383 11.06 2.83 11.28
CA LEU A 383 9.92 3.48 11.92
C LEU A 383 9.39 2.62 13.05
N PRO A 384 8.91 3.23 14.14
CA PRO A 384 8.21 2.52 15.18
C PRO A 384 6.92 1.89 14.64
N MET A 385 6.32 1.02 15.43
CA MET A 385 5.06 0.38 15.09
C MET A 385 3.94 1.41 14.87
N MET A 386 3.86 2.43 15.69
CA MET A 386 2.90 3.53 15.63
C MET A 386 3.66 4.83 15.38
N THR A 387 3.20 5.65 14.45
CA THR A 387 4.07 6.68 13.86
C THR A 387 3.51 8.09 13.96
N GLY A 388 2.31 8.29 14.50
CA GLY A 388 1.67 9.59 14.52
C GLY A 388 1.20 10.05 15.89
N THR A 389 0.96 11.36 15.99
CA THR A 389 0.36 12.00 17.16
C THR A 389 -0.87 12.77 16.72
N GLY A 390 -1.96 12.63 17.45
CA GLY A 390 -3.19 13.39 17.26
C GLY A 390 -3.43 14.37 18.42
N PRO A 391 -4.55 15.11 18.39
CA PRO A 391 -4.90 16.10 19.42
C PRO A 391 -5.05 15.52 20.84
N PHE A 392 -5.23 14.21 20.95
CA PHE A 392 -5.47 13.51 22.23
C PHE A 392 -4.31 12.56 22.61
N GLY A 393 -3.18 12.63 21.95
CA GLY A 393 -2.03 11.79 22.20
C GLY A 393 -1.58 10.97 21.00
N ALA A 394 -0.80 9.90 21.26
CA ALA A 394 -0.31 9.02 20.20
C ALA A 394 -1.48 8.35 19.46
N LEU A 395 -1.41 8.36 18.15
CA LEU A 395 -2.31 7.58 17.30
C LEU A 395 -1.77 6.15 17.20
N GLU A 396 -2.60 5.19 17.61
CA GLU A 396 -2.26 3.77 17.55
C GLU A 396 -2.38 3.22 16.10
N MET A 397 -1.93 4.01 15.13
CA MET A 397 -1.94 3.70 13.71
C MET A 397 -0.70 4.24 13.00
N GLY A 398 -0.35 3.59 11.92
CA GLY A 398 0.74 3.94 11.01
C GLY A 398 0.43 3.39 9.60
N GLY A 399 1.44 3.11 8.78
CA GLY A 399 1.26 2.43 7.51
C GLY A 399 0.23 3.09 6.58
N MET A 400 -0.74 2.30 6.13
CA MET A 400 -1.84 2.72 5.26
C MET A 400 -2.96 3.43 6.02
N PHE A 401 -2.65 4.58 6.56
CA PHE A 401 -3.56 5.45 7.29
C PHE A 401 -3.40 6.90 6.84
N SER A 402 -4.49 7.65 6.78
CA SER A 402 -4.49 9.11 6.67
C SER A 402 -5.79 9.69 7.24
N VAL A 403 -5.95 11.00 7.19
CA VAL A 403 -7.08 11.73 7.77
C VAL A 403 -7.82 12.48 6.67
N LEU A 404 -9.13 12.30 6.61
CA LEU A 404 -10.03 13.16 5.85
C LEU A 404 -10.44 14.34 6.74
N LYS A 405 -9.97 15.53 6.40
CA LYS A 405 -10.24 16.78 7.13
C LYS A 405 -11.37 17.55 6.45
N VAL A 406 -12.57 17.45 7.00
CA VAL A 406 -13.75 18.17 6.50
C VAL A 406 -13.92 19.47 7.29
N ARG A 407 -13.92 20.62 6.59
CA ARG A 407 -14.03 21.94 7.21
C ARG A 407 -15.11 22.78 6.55
N GLU A 408 -15.75 23.62 7.33
CA GLU A 408 -16.54 24.74 6.83
C GLU A 408 -15.62 25.88 6.36
N GLY A 409 -16.07 26.65 5.38
CA GLY A 409 -15.38 27.90 4.99
C GLY A 409 -14.09 27.76 4.20
N LEU A 410 -13.68 26.56 3.79
CA LEU A 410 -12.54 26.39 2.89
C LEU A 410 -12.82 26.94 1.50
N ALA A 411 -11.80 27.52 0.87
CA ALA A 411 -11.90 27.88 -0.54
C ALA A 411 -12.05 26.64 -1.43
N ALA A 412 -12.76 26.76 -2.54
CA ALA A 412 -13.13 25.67 -3.42
C ALA A 412 -11.94 24.81 -3.93
N ARG A 413 -10.73 25.35 -3.96
CA ARG A 413 -9.52 24.65 -4.41
C ARG A 413 -8.37 24.77 -3.39
N ASP A 414 -8.68 24.94 -2.12
CA ASP A 414 -7.70 24.88 -1.07
C ASP A 414 -7.56 23.43 -0.59
N PHE A 415 -6.40 22.84 -0.88
CA PHE A 415 -6.03 21.47 -0.50
C PHE A 415 -4.99 21.46 0.62
N ARG A 416 -4.63 22.60 1.17
CA ARG A 416 -3.66 22.71 2.27
C ARG A 416 -4.28 22.12 3.53
N ASP A 417 -3.44 21.48 4.34
CA ASP A 417 -3.86 20.96 5.65
C ASP A 417 -4.41 22.12 6.52
N PRO A 418 -5.67 22.06 6.93
CA PRO A 418 -6.30 23.10 7.76
C PRO A 418 -5.94 22.99 9.25
N GLY A 419 -5.07 22.04 9.64
CA GLY A 419 -4.80 21.71 11.04
C GLY A 419 -5.87 20.81 11.66
N ASP A 420 -5.77 20.59 12.96
CA ASP A 420 -6.66 19.70 13.70
C ASP A 420 -8.05 20.30 13.91
N TYR A 421 -9.07 19.43 13.92
CA TYR A 421 -10.44 19.85 14.15
C TYR A 421 -10.71 20.07 15.64
N VAL A 422 -11.27 21.23 15.95
CA VAL A 422 -11.75 21.53 17.31
C VAL A 422 -13.23 21.16 17.40
N GLN A 423 -13.50 20.12 18.15
CA GLN A 423 -14.86 19.62 18.31
C GLN A 423 -15.74 20.57 19.11
N PRO A 424 -16.98 20.84 18.69
CA PRO A 424 -17.92 21.67 19.45
C PRO A 424 -18.13 21.15 20.87
N PRO A 425 -18.38 22.02 21.84
CA PRO A 425 -18.68 21.60 23.20
C PRO A 425 -19.85 20.60 23.26
N GLY A 426 -19.67 19.52 24.02
CA GLY A 426 -20.69 18.48 24.20
C GLY A 426 -20.79 17.46 23.07
N THR A 427 -19.96 17.53 22.03
CA THR A 427 -19.94 16.56 20.91
C THR A 427 -18.82 15.52 21.02
N ARG A 428 -18.02 15.58 22.08
CA ARG A 428 -16.92 14.65 22.34
C ARG A 428 -17.28 13.64 23.43
N ALA A 429 -16.90 12.38 23.25
CA ALA A 429 -16.97 11.39 24.31
C ALA A 429 -16.15 11.87 25.53
N HIS A 430 -16.65 11.64 26.72
CA HIS A 430 -16.04 12.08 27.97
C HIS A 430 -16.20 11.00 29.05
N GLU A 431 -15.41 11.11 30.09
CA GLU A 431 -15.50 10.25 31.24
C GLU A 431 -16.88 10.38 31.93
N TRP A 432 -17.48 9.24 32.26
CA TRP A 432 -18.69 9.21 33.05
C TRP A 432 -18.37 9.53 34.50
N THR A 433 -18.90 10.63 35.02
CA THR A 433 -18.69 11.10 36.41
C THR A 433 -19.88 10.82 37.33
N GLY A 434 -20.97 10.20 36.80
CA GLY A 434 -22.11 9.74 37.60
C GLY A 434 -21.76 8.49 38.39
N GLY A 435 -22.54 8.22 39.46
CA GLY A 435 -22.33 7.01 40.27
C GLY A 435 -22.57 5.72 39.47
N ALA A 436 -21.98 4.63 39.92
CA ALA A 436 -22.16 3.30 39.30
C ALA A 436 -23.63 2.87 39.29
N ASP A 437 -24.39 3.25 40.30
CA ASP A 437 -25.83 2.93 40.43
C ASP A 437 -26.72 3.62 39.37
N ALA A 438 -26.20 4.65 38.73
CA ALA A 438 -26.89 5.36 37.64
C ALA A 438 -26.61 4.75 36.25
N LEU A 439 -25.74 3.76 36.15
CA LEU A 439 -25.51 3.05 34.92
C LEU A 439 -26.61 2.05 34.62
N PRO A 440 -27.04 1.91 33.36
CA PRO A 440 -27.94 0.85 32.98
C PRO A 440 -27.32 -0.53 33.23
N PRO A 441 -28.14 -1.58 33.46
CA PRO A 441 -27.64 -2.93 33.66
C PRO A 441 -26.72 -3.36 32.49
N ALA A 442 -25.60 -3.96 32.81
CA ALA A 442 -24.67 -4.57 31.83
C ALA A 442 -24.83 -6.10 31.89
N PRO A 443 -25.76 -6.69 31.09
CA PRO A 443 -25.98 -8.14 31.12
C PRO A 443 -24.70 -8.86 30.66
N ARG A 444 -24.41 -9.98 31.32
CA ARG A 444 -23.24 -10.80 31.02
C ARG A 444 -23.68 -12.18 30.57
N ALA A 445 -22.88 -12.82 29.73
CA ALA A 445 -23.10 -14.22 29.40
C ALA A 445 -22.98 -15.10 30.65
N ALA A 446 -23.80 -16.17 30.75
CA ALA A 446 -23.86 -17.03 31.92
C ALA A 446 -22.52 -17.68 32.28
N ASN A 447 -21.63 -17.85 31.32
CA ASN A 447 -20.29 -18.41 31.48
C ASN A 447 -19.18 -17.35 31.52
N ALA A 448 -19.52 -16.06 31.61
CA ALA A 448 -18.51 -15.00 31.72
C ALA A 448 -17.82 -15.06 33.09
N PRO A 449 -16.49 -14.83 33.16
CA PRO A 449 -15.78 -14.75 34.44
C PRO A 449 -16.39 -13.69 35.36
N PRO A 450 -16.35 -13.84 36.69
CA PRO A 450 -16.85 -12.82 37.61
C PRO A 450 -16.11 -11.50 37.42
N VAL A 451 -16.82 -10.38 37.61
CA VAL A 451 -16.20 -9.04 37.62
C VAL A 451 -15.26 -8.93 38.81
N GLY A 452 -14.02 -8.54 38.61
CA GLY A 452 -13.03 -8.41 39.65
C GLY A 452 -12.23 -9.68 39.93
N ALA A 453 -12.39 -10.75 39.13
CA ALA A 453 -11.39 -11.82 39.14
C ALA A 453 -10.06 -11.22 38.67
N THR A 454 -9.14 -11.02 39.62
CA THR A 454 -7.80 -10.58 39.32
C THR A 454 -7.10 -11.63 38.45
N SER A 455 -6.20 -11.20 37.63
CA SER A 455 -5.55 -11.86 36.50
C SER A 455 -4.86 -13.22 36.78
N ASP A 456 -4.86 -13.73 37.97
CA ASP A 456 -4.21 -15.02 38.23
C ASP A 456 -4.98 -16.22 37.65
N ASP A 457 -6.31 -16.11 37.50
CA ASP A 457 -7.12 -17.20 36.95
C ASP A 457 -7.79 -16.91 35.59
N GLY A 458 -7.70 -15.69 35.08
CA GLY A 458 -8.39 -15.26 33.88
C GLY A 458 -7.51 -14.87 32.69
N ALA A 459 -6.20 -14.85 32.88
CA ALA A 459 -5.28 -14.63 31.76
C ALA A 459 -5.44 -15.74 30.73
N ALA A 460 -5.72 -15.38 29.50
CA ALA A 460 -5.74 -16.33 28.40
C ALA A 460 -4.40 -17.03 28.34
N ARG A 461 -4.34 -18.27 28.85
CA ARG A 461 -3.13 -19.08 28.78
C ARG A 461 -2.91 -19.42 27.32
N VAL A 462 -1.99 -18.75 26.67
CA VAL A 462 -1.50 -19.16 25.37
C VAL A 462 -0.89 -20.53 25.56
N ARG A 463 -1.57 -21.59 25.07
CA ARG A 463 -0.98 -22.92 24.99
C ARG A 463 0.26 -22.79 24.12
N LYS A 464 1.45 -23.00 24.69
CA LYS A 464 2.64 -23.24 23.88
C LYS A 464 2.29 -24.33 22.88
N PRO A 465 2.57 -24.18 21.60
CA PRO A 465 2.56 -25.31 20.68
C PRO A 465 3.45 -26.36 21.31
N GLY A 466 2.88 -27.53 21.58
CA GLY A 466 3.62 -28.59 22.23
C GLY A 466 4.87 -28.89 21.42
N SER A 467 6.02 -28.94 22.08
CA SER A 467 7.28 -29.44 21.53
C SER A 467 7.19 -30.95 21.34
N GLY A 468 6.29 -31.35 20.44
CA GLY A 468 6.08 -32.75 20.07
C GLY A 468 6.83 -33.10 18.81
N HIS A 469 8.16 -33.02 18.83
CA HIS A 469 8.96 -33.87 17.96
C HIS A 469 9.03 -35.23 18.63
N GLN A 470 7.96 -36.04 18.48
CA GLN A 470 8.09 -37.49 18.61
C GLN A 470 8.59 -38.04 17.27
N GLY A 471 9.76 -38.63 17.34
CA GLY A 471 10.42 -39.23 16.20
C GLY A 471 9.52 -40.29 15.53
N HIS A 472 9.50 -40.27 14.22
CA HIS A 472 9.00 -41.38 13.41
C HIS A 472 9.83 -42.60 13.69
N GLN A 473 9.31 -43.53 14.52
CA GLN A 473 9.77 -44.90 14.56
C GLN A 473 9.20 -45.64 13.33
N GLY A 474 10.09 -46.35 12.64
CA GLY A 474 9.83 -46.98 11.39
C GLY A 474 8.72 -48.03 11.46
N HIS A 475 7.85 -48.03 10.47
CA HIS A 475 6.96 -49.16 10.17
C HIS A 475 7.73 -50.22 9.43
N GLN A 476 7.96 -51.34 10.12
CA GLN A 476 8.28 -52.63 9.52
C GLN A 476 7.07 -53.16 8.76
N GLY A 477 7.36 -53.80 7.66
CA GLY A 477 6.40 -54.31 6.70
C GLY A 477 5.41 -55.32 7.22
N HIS A 478 4.24 -55.36 6.61
CA HIS A 478 3.37 -56.53 6.55
C HIS A 478 3.09 -56.87 5.10
N THR A 479 3.51 -58.08 4.81
CA THR A 479 3.21 -58.85 3.59
C THR A 479 1.76 -59.35 3.58
N GLY A 480 1.10 -59.26 2.44
CA GLY A 480 0.23 -60.27 1.88
C GLY A 480 -1.23 -60.29 2.33
N HIS A 481 -2.13 -60.08 1.39
CA HIS A 481 -3.08 -61.06 0.84
C HIS A 481 -4.01 -60.35 -0.16
N GLY A 482 -4.16 -60.99 -1.29
CA GLY A 482 -5.09 -60.63 -2.34
C GLY A 482 -6.53 -61.07 -2.02
N HIS A 483 -7.47 -60.54 -2.76
CA HIS A 483 -8.58 -61.21 -3.48
C HIS A 483 -9.50 -60.16 -4.10
N ASP A 484 -9.65 -60.32 -5.39
CA ASP A 484 -10.85 -60.32 -6.23
C ASP A 484 -12.11 -59.53 -5.78
N HIS A 485 -12.49 -58.52 -6.54
CA HIS A 485 -13.58 -58.47 -7.51
C HIS A 485 -13.53 -57.18 -8.33
#